data_fd42fa7c6fa7118afe19e964168dfd3a
#
_entry.id   fd42fa7c6fa7118afe19e964168dfd3a
#
_cell.length_a   1.000
_cell.length_b   1.000
_cell.length_c   1.000
_cell.angle_alpha   90.00
_cell.angle_beta   90.00
_cell.angle_gamma   90.00
#
_symmetry.space_group_name_H-M   'P 1'
#
loop_
_entity.id
_entity.type
_entity.pdbx_description
1 polymer ?
#
loop_
_entity_poly.entity_id
_entity_poly.type
_entity_poly.pdbx_seq_one_letter_code
_entity_poly.pdbx_strand_id
1 'polypeptide(L)'
;MHIIKVMLASRPKMISDVIRNIINRQPDMQVVGEVIDPIKLLYATRETTVDVVIVTPLKVNGEPKICSHLLAEHPRLKIIVLMAEGKAALLYESGSRKKYIDEPSADIIIDTIRESLL
;
A
#
# COMPACT_ATOMS: atom_id res chain seq x y z
N MET A 1 20.94 1.48 -7.54
CA MET A 1 19.75 0.64 -7.33
C MET A 1 18.60 1.50 -6.82
N HIS A 2 17.45 1.40 -7.45
CA HIS A 2 16.28 2.15 -7.02
C HIS A 2 15.67 1.50 -5.77
N ILE A 3 15.49 2.29 -4.73
CA ILE A 3 14.83 1.83 -3.51
C ILE A 3 13.33 2.11 -3.64
N ILE A 4 12.52 1.08 -3.50
CA ILE A 4 11.06 1.19 -3.53
C ILE A 4 10.62 1.80 -2.20
N LYS A 5 9.97 2.95 -2.27
CA LYS A 5 9.51 3.67 -1.08
C LYS A 5 8.07 3.34 -0.78
N VAL A 6 7.82 2.80 0.40
CA VAL A 6 6.51 2.31 0.82
C VAL A 6 5.99 3.15 1.99
N MET A 7 4.74 3.57 1.90
CA MET A 7 4.06 4.26 2.98
C MET A 7 2.93 3.38 3.50
N LEU A 8 2.77 3.34 4.82
CA LEU A 8 1.76 2.51 5.46
C LEU A 8 0.65 3.38 6.06
N ALA A 9 -0.60 2.94 5.85
CA ALA A 9 -1.77 3.50 6.49
C ALA A 9 -2.63 2.35 6.97
N SER A 10 -2.08 1.56 7.88
CA SER A 10 -2.66 0.29 8.32
C SER A 10 -3.09 0.33 9.77
N ARG A 11 -4.22 -0.27 10.04
CA ARG A 11 -4.73 -0.50 11.40
C ARG A 11 -5.21 -1.95 11.50
N PRO A 12 -5.14 -2.59 12.67
CA PRO A 12 -4.50 -2.11 13.88
C PRO A 12 -2.97 -2.06 13.77
N LYS A 13 -2.34 -1.46 14.77
CA LYS A 13 -0.89 -1.29 14.80
C LYS A 13 -0.12 -2.60 14.59
N MET A 14 -0.66 -3.70 15.08
CA MET A 14 -0.04 -5.01 14.94
C MET A 14 0.17 -5.38 13.46
N ILE A 15 -0.81 -5.10 12.61
CA ILE A 15 -0.71 -5.35 11.16
C ILE A 15 0.37 -4.45 10.56
N SER A 16 0.37 -3.18 10.95
CA SER A 16 1.36 -2.21 10.49
C SER A 16 2.78 -2.64 10.86
N ASP A 17 2.98 -3.11 12.08
CA ASP A 17 4.29 -3.56 12.56
C ASP A 17 4.78 -4.77 11.78
N VAL A 18 3.90 -5.74 11.51
CA VAL A 18 4.25 -6.94 10.72
C VAL A 18 4.66 -6.54 9.30
N ILE A 19 3.86 -5.69 8.66
CA ILE A 19 4.13 -5.25 7.29
C ILE A 19 5.45 -4.46 7.23
N ARG A 20 5.65 -3.55 8.17
CA ARG A 20 6.90 -2.77 8.24
C ARG A 20 8.12 -3.67 8.35
N ASN A 21 8.06 -4.68 9.21
CA ASN A 21 9.17 -5.61 9.38
C ASN A 21 9.45 -6.39 8.10
N ILE A 22 8.41 -6.85 7.41
CA ILE A 22 8.54 -7.57 6.15
C ILE A 22 9.21 -6.69 5.09
N ILE A 23 8.74 -5.46 4.93
CA ILE A 23 9.26 -4.53 3.93
C ILE A 23 10.71 -4.16 4.24
N ASN A 24 11.02 -3.83 5.49
CA ASN A 24 12.36 -3.38 5.87
C ASN A 24 13.43 -4.49 5.79
N ARG A 25 13.02 -5.75 5.72
CA ARG A 25 13.96 -6.85 5.48
C ARG A 25 14.39 -6.95 4.02
N GLN A 26 13.67 -6.29 3.12
CA GLN A 26 14.01 -6.32 1.70
C GLN A 26 15.08 -5.27 1.39
N PRO A 27 16.18 -5.65 0.70
CA PRO A 27 17.25 -4.68 0.42
C PRO A 27 16.84 -3.59 -0.56
N ASP A 28 15.79 -3.83 -1.35
CA ASP A 28 15.31 -2.90 -2.37
C ASP A 28 14.06 -2.12 -1.95
N MET A 29 13.66 -2.20 -0.69
CA MET A 29 12.45 -1.55 -0.18
C MET A 29 12.71 -0.82 1.13
N GLN A 30 11.95 0.23 1.36
CA GLN A 30 12.04 1.01 2.59
C GLN A 30 10.67 1.58 2.95
N VAL A 31 10.29 1.46 4.22
CA VAL A 31 9.11 2.16 4.74
C VAL A 31 9.53 3.60 5.03
N VAL A 32 8.96 4.56 4.31
CA VAL A 32 9.30 5.97 4.44
C VAL A 32 8.36 6.73 5.35
N GLY A 33 7.25 6.12 5.75
CA GLY A 33 6.33 6.75 6.70
C GLY A 33 5.15 5.87 7.02
N GLU A 34 4.48 6.21 8.12
CA GLU A 34 3.25 5.57 8.54
C GLU A 34 2.28 6.66 8.97
N VAL A 35 1.02 6.53 8.57
CA VAL A 35 -0.04 7.43 9.00
C VAL A 35 -1.17 6.63 9.60
N ILE A 36 -1.81 7.16 10.63
CA ILE A 36 -2.90 6.48 11.30
C ILE A 36 -4.22 6.73 10.56
N ASP A 37 -4.39 7.94 10.05
CA ASP A 37 -5.59 8.37 9.36
C ASP A 37 -5.35 8.39 7.86
N PRO A 38 -6.15 7.65 7.05
CA PRO A 38 -5.99 7.65 5.60
C PRO A 38 -6.05 9.04 4.95
N ILE A 39 -6.78 9.99 5.55
CA ILE A 39 -6.82 11.36 5.03
C ILE A 39 -5.43 12.00 5.05
N LYS A 40 -4.63 11.67 6.06
CA LYS A 40 -3.26 12.20 6.17
C LYS A 40 -2.34 11.67 5.08
N LEU A 41 -2.72 10.60 4.39
CA LEU A 41 -1.96 10.10 3.24
C LEU A 41 -1.84 11.14 2.14
N LEU A 42 -2.89 11.93 1.91
CA LEU A 42 -2.85 12.96 0.87
C LEU A 42 -1.74 13.98 1.13
N TYR A 43 -1.57 14.36 2.39
CA TYR A 43 -0.52 15.29 2.78
C TYR A 43 0.86 14.64 2.75
N ALA A 44 0.96 13.44 3.29
CA ALA A 44 2.22 12.72 3.38
C ALA A 44 2.80 12.38 2.01
N THR A 45 1.97 11.99 1.05
CA THR A 45 2.41 11.68 -0.31
C THR A 45 2.81 12.91 -1.11
N ARG A 46 2.35 14.09 -0.71
CA ARG A 46 2.78 15.34 -1.33
C ARG A 46 4.14 15.79 -0.82
N GLU A 47 4.45 15.48 0.43
CA GLU A 47 5.71 15.90 1.06
C GLU A 47 6.84 14.89 0.87
N THR A 48 6.53 13.63 0.67
CA THR A 48 7.50 12.54 0.56
C THR A 48 7.25 11.75 -0.70
N THR A 49 8.30 11.47 -1.46
CA THR A 49 8.18 10.59 -2.63
C THR A 49 7.83 9.18 -2.19
N VAL A 50 6.76 8.63 -2.75
CA VAL A 50 6.24 7.30 -2.40
C VAL A 50 5.93 6.54 -3.68
N ASP A 51 6.36 5.28 -3.74
CA ASP A 51 6.08 4.40 -4.89
C ASP A 51 4.86 3.53 -4.65
N VAL A 52 4.68 3.07 -3.41
CA VAL A 52 3.60 2.16 -3.03
C VAL A 52 2.99 2.59 -1.69
N VAL A 53 1.67 2.55 -1.60
CA VAL A 53 0.95 2.76 -0.34
C VAL A 53 0.23 1.48 0.01
N ILE A 54 0.34 1.04 1.26
CA ILE A 54 -0.39 -0.12 1.77
C ILE A 54 -1.42 0.40 2.78
N VAL A 55 -2.69 0.16 2.49
CA VAL A 55 -3.82 0.71 3.26
C VAL A 55 -4.69 -0.42 3.79
N THR A 56 -5.16 -0.30 5.03
CA THR A 56 -6.25 -1.13 5.54
C THR A 56 -7.49 -0.24 5.67
N PRO A 57 -8.58 -0.58 4.96
CA PRO A 57 -9.79 0.26 5.02
C PRO A 57 -10.47 0.15 6.38
N LEU A 58 -11.07 1.25 6.83
CA LEU A 58 -11.81 1.30 8.07
C LEU A 58 -13.18 0.64 7.97
N LYS A 59 -13.70 0.48 6.76
CA LYS A 59 -15.00 -0.13 6.50
C LYS A 59 -14.85 -1.27 5.51
N VAL A 60 -15.63 -2.32 5.74
CA VAL A 60 -15.54 -3.55 4.95
C VAL A 60 -16.13 -3.39 3.55
N ASN A 61 -17.01 -2.44 3.33
CA ASN A 61 -17.74 -2.29 2.08
C ASN A 61 -17.22 -1.14 1.23
N GLY A 62 -16.89 -1.45 -0.01
CA GLY A 62 -16.59 -0.45 -1.02
C GLY A 62 -15.13 -0.07 -1.13
N GLU A 63 -14.80 0.57 -2.22
CA GLU A 63 -13.48 1.11 -2.48
C GLU A 63 -13.24 2.35 -1.61
N PRO A 64 -12.10 2.41 -0.91
CA PRO A 64 -11.78 3.64 -0.19
C PRO A 64 -11.64 4.81 -1.16
N LYS A 65 -12.41 5.88 -0.94
CA LYS A 65 -12.36 7.08 -1.79
C LYS A 65 -10.96 7.67 -1.87
N ILE A 66 -10.18 7.48 -0.81
CA ILE A 66 -8.80 7.97 -0.75
C ILE A 66 -7.94 7.40 -1.88
N CYS A 67 -8.19 6.15 -2.30
CA CYS A 67 -7.43 5.53 -3.38
C CYS A 67 -7.61 6.29 -4.70
N SER A 68 -8.84 6.67 -5.02
CA SER A 68 -9.12 7.45 -6.24
C SER A 68 -8.42 8.81 -6.21
N HIS A 69 -8.45 9.49 -5.05
CA HIS A 69 -7.77 10.77 -4.89
C HIS A 69 -6.27 10.65 -5.04
N LEU A 70 -5.68 9.63 -4.43
CA LEU A 70 -4.23 9.40 -4.50
C LEU A 70 -3.78 9.10 -5.93
N LEU A 71 -4.52 8.26 -6.66
CA LEU A 71 -4.18 7.93 -8.04
C LEU A 71 -4.36 9.12 -8.99
N ALA A 72 -5.33 9.99 -8.71
CA ALA A 72 -5.52 11.21 -9.49
C ALA A 72 -4.34 12.18 -9.34
N GLU A 73 -3.80 12.30 -8.12
CA GLU A 73 -2.65 13.17 -7.85
C GLU A 73 -1.31 12.53 -8.26
N HIS A 74 -1.23 11.20 -8.13
CA HIS A 74 0.01 10.45 -8.36
C HIS A 74 -0.26 9.27 -9.29
N PRO A 75 -0.31 9.48 -10.62
CA PRO A 75 -0.68 8.42 -11.56
C PRO A 75 0.23 7.19 -11.56
N ARG A 76 1.45 7.33 -11.08
CA ARG A 76 2.40 6.21 -11.02
C ARG A 76 2.35 5.43 -9.71
N LEU A 77 1.59 5.95 -8.73
CA LEU A 77 1.47 5.33 -7.44
C LEU A 77 0.76 3.97 -7.54
N LYS A 78 1.22 3.00 -6.77
CA LYS A 78 0.55 1.72 -6.61
C LYS A 78 -0.04 1.66 -5.21
N ILE A 79 -1.27 1.18 -5.09
CA ILE A 79 -1.96 1.09 -3.80
C ILE A 79 -2.36 -0.35 -3.57
N ILE A 80 -1.92 -0.91 -2.44
CA ILE A 80 -2.34 -2.23 -2.00
C ILE A 80 -3.30 -2.04 -0.83
N VAL A 81 -4.54 -2.52 -1.00
CA VAL A 81 -5.56 -2.47 0.04
C VAL A 81 -5.66 -3.85 0.67
N LEU A 82 -5.31 -3.95 1.96
CA LEU A 82 -5.44 -5.19 2.71
C LEU A 82 -6.83 -5.25 3.33
N MET A 83 -7.56 -6.34 3.06
CA MET A 83 -8.93 -6.52 3.54
C MET A 83 -9.02 -7.76 4.41
N ALA A 84 -10.12 -7.84 5.19
CA ALA A 84 -10.44 -9.03 5.99
C ALA A 84 -9.27 -9.51 6.85
N GLU A 85 -8.63 -8.58 7.54
CA GLU A 85 -7.50 -8.83 8.45
C GLU A 85 -6.32 -9.54 7.75
N GLY A 86 -6.10 -9.18 6.48
CA GLY A 86 -4.99 -9.74 5.71
C GLY A 86 -5.32 -10.99 4.92
N LYS A 87 -6.60 -11.41 4.90
CA LYS A 87 -7.02 -12.59 4.13
C LYS A 87 -7.20 -12.31 2.65
N ALA A 88 -7.26 -11.05 2.27
CA ALA A 88 -7.38 -10.64 0.86
C ALA A 88 -6.70 -9.31 0.65
N ALA A 89 -6.30 -9.05 -0.58
CA ALA A 89 -5.71 -7.77 -0.96
C ALA A 89 -6.18 -7.37 -2.35
N LEU A 90 -6.23 -6.05 -2.60
CA LEU A 90 -6.51 -5.50 -3.91
C LEU A 90 -5.36 -4.58 -4.31
N LEU A 91 -4.88 -4.73 -5.53
CA LEU A 91 -3.91 -3.81 -6.09
C LEU A 91 -4.65 -2.82 -7.00
N TYR A 92 -4.48 -1.54 -6.71
CA TYR A 92 -5.04 -0.45 -7.51
C TYR A 92 -3.93 0.27 -8.25
N GLU A 93 -4.13 0.48 -9.56
CA GLU A 93 -3.21 1.23 -10.40
C GLU A 93 -4.02 2.17 -11.30
N SER A 94 -3.44 3.32 -11.65
CA SER A 94 -4.07 4.26 -12.57
C SER A 94 -4.21 3.62 -13.95
N GLY A 95 -5.41 3.67 -14.51
CA GLY A 95 -5.69 3.15 -15.85
C GLY A 95 -5.75 1.63 -15.97
N SER A 96 -5.60 0.91 -14.88
CA SER A 96 -5.60 -0.56 -14.88
C SER A 96 -6.76 -1.10 -14.07
N ARG A 97 -7.14 -2.35 -14.35
CA ARG A 97 -8.13 -3.05 -13.55
C ARG A 97 -7.54 -3.39 -12.19
N LYS A 98 -8.40 -3.44 -11.18
CA LYS A 98 -8.02 -3.88 -9.85
C LYS A 98 -7.60 -5.36 -9.90
N LYS A 99 -6.48 -5.67 -9.29
CA LYS A 99 -6.03 -7.06 -9.17
C LYS A 99 -6.38 -7.57 -7.78
N TYR A 100 -7.18 -8.63 -7.73
CA TYR A 100 -7.54 -9.29 -6.48
C TYR A 100 -6.51 -10.35 -6.12
N ILE A 101 -6.09 -10.36 -4.86
CA ILE A 101 -5.14 -11.35 -4.34
C ILE A 101 -5.79 -12.07 -3.17
N ASP A 102 -5.98 -13.37 -3.32
CA ASP A 102 -6.58 -14.20 -2.28
C ASP A 102 -5.48 -14.71 -1.34
N GLU A 103 -5.75 -14.65 -0.05
CA GLU A 103 -4.84 -15.11 1.00
C GLU A 103 -3.37 -14.70 0.78
N PRO A 104 -3.09 -13.39 0.71
CA PRO A 104 -1.74 -12.93 0.43
C PRO A 104 -0.77 -13.27 1.56
N SER A 105 0.29 -14.00 1.23
CA SER A 105 1.41 -14.21 2.13
C SER A 105 2.35 -13.01 2.07
N ALA A 106 3.32 -12.95 2.99
CA ALA A 106 4.36 -11.93 2.95
C ALA A 106 5.07 -11.92 1.60
N ASP A 107 5.43 -13.12 1.09
CA ASP A 107 6.14 -13.24 -0.19
C ASP A 107 5.29 -12.75 -1.35
N ILE A 108 3.99 -13.04 -1.35
CA ILE A 108 3.08 -12.58 -2.39
C ILE A 108 2.97 -11.06 -2.40
N ILE A 109 2.87 -10.44 -1.22
CA ILE A 109 2.83 -8.98 -1.10
C ILE A 109 4.11 -8.36 -1.66
N ILE A 110 5.26 -8.88 -1.27
CA ILE A 110 6.56 -8.40 -1.75
C ILE A 110 6.68 -8.55 -3.26
N ASP A 111 6.32 -9.71 -3.79
CA ASP A 111 6.37 -9.96 -5.24
C ASP A 111 5.42 -9.04 -6.00
N THR A 112 4.23 -8.80 -5.45
CA THR A 112 3.24 -7.90 -6.06
C THR A 112 3.80 -6.48 -6.15
N ILE A 113 4.48 -6.01 -5.10
CA ILE A 113 5.11 -4.69 -5.10
C ILE A 113 6.16 -4.61 -6.21
N ARG A 114 7.05 -5.60 -6.31
CA ARG A 114 8.11 -5.60 -7.32
C ARG A 114 7.55 -5.65 -8.74
N GLU A 115 6.59 -6.55 -8.98
CA GLU A 115 6.00 -6.70 -10.30
C GLU A 115 5.25 -5.46 -10.76
N SER A 116 4.59 -4.76 -9.85
CA SER A 116 3.81 -3.57 -10.19
C SER A 116 4.67 -2.38 -10.63
N LEU A 117 5.96 -2.41 -10.30
CA LEU A 117 6.89 -1.31 -10.59
C LEU A 117 7.85 -1.60 -11.75
N LEU A 118 7.68 -2.75 -12.38
CA LEU A 118 8.49 -3.09 -13.56
C LEU A 118 8.00 -2.38 -14.82
#